data_24f2a875e3e1d2ad1991ef441eba3f34
#
_entry.id   24f2a875e3e1d2ad1991ef441eba3f34
#
_cell.length_a   1.000
_cell.length_b   1.000
_cell.length_c   1.000
_cell.angle_alpha   90.00
_cell.angle_beta   90.00
_cell.angle_gamma   90.00
#
_symmetry.space_group_name_H-M   'P 1'
#
loop_
_entity.id
_entity.type
_entity.pdbx_description
1 polymer ?
#
loop_
_entity_poly.entity_id
_entity_poly.type
_entity_poly.pdbx_seq_one_letter_code
_entity_poly.pdbx_strand_id
1 'polypeptide(L)'
;MKKISYIFAFFFYTSSVHADSLTGYVGFYDGITHPVLGFDHFLAMVSVGIVSTQIGGRAIWTVPLTFVSIMLIGGSIGIYLELSDSINPYIMAYFPLEPGIILSVIILGLAVAVGKKLSVRITMVCVGIFGFFHGAAHGLEMPLAVNPSLFALGFITSTAALHIFGVIIGYFGEQSTISSRLLRISGVVIASIGVYALAKI
;
A
#
# COMPACT_ATOMS: atom_id res chain seq x y z
N MET A 1 25.97 -10.42 14.31
CA MET A 1 25.36 -10.06 13.03
C MET A 1 24.28 -11.04 12.51
N LYS A 2 24.20 -12.29 13.00
CA LYS A 2 23.17 -13.29 12.53
C LYS A 2 21.74 -13.08 13.09
N LYS A 3 21.56 -12.36 14.20
CA LYS A 3 20.24 -12.17 14.85
C LYS A 3 19.34 -11.11 14.19
N ILE A 4 19.90 -10.14 13.46
CA ILE A 4 19.14 -9.10 12.76
C ILE A 4 18.52 -9.67 11.48
N SER A 5 19.18 -10.65 10.84
CA SER A 5 18.69 -11.32 9.63
C SER A 5 17.36 -12.07 9.83
N TYR A 6 17.12 -12.61 11.04
CA TYR A 6 15.89 -13.37 11.35
C TYR A 6 14.67 -12.48 11.60
N ILE A 7 14.88 -11.24 12.08
CA ILE A 7 13.77 -10.29 12.27
C ILE A 7 13.26 -9.81 10.89
N PHE A 8 14.16 -9.57 9.94
CA PHE A 8 13.78 -9.20 8.57
C PHE A 8 13.11 -10.37 7.81
N ALA A 9 13.59 -11.60 7.97
CA ALA A 9 12.99 -12.79 7.35
C ALA A 9 11.57 -13.07 7.88
N PHE A 10 11.27 -12.72 9.13
CA PHE A 10 9.93 -12.88 9.73
C PHE A 10 8.89 -11.96 9.10
N PHE A 11 9.29 -10.77 8.65
CA PHE A 11 8.37 -9.82 7.99
C PHE A 11 8.10 -10.13 6.51
N PHE A 12 8.94 -10.93 5.85
CA PHE A 12 8.75 -11.35 4.45
C PHE A 12 8.19 -12.77 4.30
N TYR A 13 7.96 -13.46 5.41
CA TYR A 13 7.30 -14.75 5.38
C TYR A 13 5.79 -14.49 5.38
N THR A 14 5.19 -14.37 4.20
CA THR A 14 3.73 -14.48 4.04
C THR A 14 3.33 -15.88 4.44
N SER A 15 2.92 -16.03 5.69
CA SER A 15 2.28 -17.25 6.16
C SER A 15 1.02 -17.42 5.31
N SER A 16 1.00 -18.44 4.46
CA SER A 16 -0.24 -18.99 3.93
C SER A 16 -1.05 -19.49 5.13
N VAL A 17 -1.85 -18.61 5.71
CA VAL A 17 -2.81 -18.95 6.73
C VAL A 17 -3.89 -19.76 6.04
N HIS A 18 -3.85 -21.07 6.22
CA HIS A 18 -4.96 -21.93 5.87
C HIS A 18 -6.13 -21.54 6.77
N ALA A 19 -7.05 -20.76 6.22
CA ALA A 19 -8.26 -20.37 6.91
C ALA A 19 -9.24 -21.53 6.86
N ASP A 20 -9.34 -22.26 7.97
CA ASP A 20 -10.49 -23.12 8.20
C ASP A 20 -11.75 -22.25 8.28
N SER A 21 -12.62 -22.43 7.30
CA SER A 21 -13.79 -21.61 6.99
C SER A 21 -14.96 -21.86 7.97
N LEU A 22 -14.83 -21.51 9.23
CA LEU A 22 -15.91 -21.70 10.21
C LEU A 22 -16.59 -20.41 10.70
N THR A 23 -16.13 -19.20 10.28
CA THR A 23 -16.82 -17.97 10.65
C THR A 23 -16.88 -16.99 9.46
N GLY A 24 -18.07 -16.46 9.18
CA GLY A 24 -18.29 -15.50 8.07
C GLY A 24 -17.52 -14.18 8.18
N TYR A 25 -16.66 -14.01 9.20
CA TYR A 25 -15.81 -12.84 9.40
C TYR A 25 -14.36 -13.02 8.92
N VAL A 26 -13.97 -14.21 8.49
CA VAL A 26 -12.57 -14.52 8.09
C VAL A 26 -12.13 -13.57 6.98
N GLY A 27 -12.91 -13.38 5.95
CA GLY A 27 -12.55 -12.48 4.84
C GLY A 27 -12.32 -11.03 5.27
N PHE A 28 -13.12 -10.50 6.20
CA PHE A 28 -12.93 -9.15 6.73
C PHE A 28 -11.62 -9.01 7.51
N TYR A 29 -11.28 -10.02 8.31
CA TYR A 29 -10.05 -10.04 9.09
C TYR A 29 -8.82 -10.13 8.19
N ASP A 30 -8.87 -10.97 7.16
CA ASP A 30 -7.81 -11.10 6.17
C ASP A 30 -7.61 -9.79 5.43
N GLY A 31 -8.69 -9.13 5.02
CA GLY A 31 -8.64 -7.82 4.40
C GLY A 31 -8.04 -6.74 5.29
N ILE A 32 -8.35 -6.73 6.60
CA ILE A 32 -7.76 -5.75 7.54
C ILE A 32 -6.28 -6.00 7.77
N THR A 33 -5.90 -7.24 7.99
CA THR A 33 -4.52 -7.58 8.39
C THR A 33 -3.55 -7.45 7.24
N HIS A 34 -3.99 -7.68 6.01
CA HIS A 34 -3.12 -7.73 4.84
C HIS A 34 -2.31 -6.44 4.61
N PRO A 35 -2.91 -5.23 4.53
CA PRO A 35 -2.12 -3.99 4.35
C PRO A 35 -1.29 -3.61 5.56
N VAL A 36 -1.64 -4.11 6.75
CA VAL A 36 -0.91 -3.82 7.99
C VAL A 36 0.32 -4.71 8.11
N LEU A 37 0.22 -5.98 7.70
CA LEU A 37 1.30 -6.96 7.79
C LEU A 37 2.23 -6.92 6.56
N GLY A 38 1.74 -6.48 5.40
CA GLY A 38 2.55 -6.21 4.22
C GLY A 38 3.39 -4.95 4.44
N PHE A 39 4.70 -5.12 4.67
CA PHE A 39 5.55 -3.99 5.05
C PHE A 39 5.65 -2.92 3.96
N ASP A 40 5.69 -3.30 2.70
CA ASP A 40 5.65 -2.42 1.53
C ASP A 40 4.33 -1.67 1.44
N HIS A 41 3.21 -2.36 1.65
CA HIS A 41 1.86 -1.77 1.70
C HIS A 41 1.74 -0.76 2.83
N PHE A 42 2.16 -1.16 4.03
CA PHE A 42 2.18 -0.26 5.19
C PHE A 42 2.93 1.03 4.88
N LEU A 43 4.15 0.91 4.33
CA LEU A 43 4.97 2.07 3.99
C LEU A 43 4.35 2.93 2.90
N ALA A 44 3.78 2.32 1.86
CA ALA A 44 3.10 3.07 0.79
C ALA A 44 1.89 3.83 1.31
N MET A 45 0.98 3.17 2.05
CA MET A 45 -0.24 3.79 2.58
C MET A 45 0.06 4.95 3.53
N VAL A 46 0.98 4.75 4.48
CA VAL A 46 1.40 5.81 5.41
C VAL A 46 2.03 6.98 4.64
N SER A 47 2.85 6.69 3.62
CA SER A 47 3.47 7.74 2.80
C SER A 47 2.45 8.55 2.01
N VAL A 48 1.37 7.94 1.50
CA VAL A 48 0.26 8.68 0.85
C VAL A 48 -0.33 9.70 1.81
N GLY A 49 -0.59 9.31 3.06
CA GLY A 49 -1.09 10.23 4.09
C GLY A 49 -0.13 11.38 4.40
N ILE A 50 1.16 11.08 4.55
CA ILE A 50 2.20 12.09 4.81
C ILE A 50 2.28 13.08 3.64
N VAL A 51 2.39 12.59 2.41
CA VAL A 51 2.47 13.43 1.20
C VAL A 51 1.24 14.31 1.05
N SER A 52 0.05 13.78 1.33
CA SER A 52 -1.19 14.56 1.27
C SER A 52 -1.17 15.75 2.24
N THR A 53 -0.58 15.58 3.42
CA THR A 53 -0.40 16.64 4.43
C THR A 53 0.66 17.65 4.01
N GLN A 54 1.78 17.20 3.44
CA GLN A 54 2.84 18.10 2.92
C GLN A 54 2.33 19.01 1.80
N ILE A 55 1.40 18.53 0.98
CA ILE A 55 0.71 19.35 -0.03
C ILE A 55 -0.27 20.29 0.64
N GLY A 56 -1.06 19.79 1.60
CA GLY A 56 -2.01 20.56 2.39
C GLY A 56 -3.33 20.87 1.68
N GLY A 57 -4.18 21.64 2.36
CA GLY A 57 -5.48 22.04 1.85
C GLY A 57 -6.39 20.83 1.50
N ARG A 58 -7.00 20.86 0.31
CA ARG A 58 -7.89 19.76 -0.12
C ARG A 58 -7.14 18.46 -0.39
N ALA A 59 -5.83 18.51 -0.63
CA ALA A 59 -5.04 17.33 -0.93
C ALA A 59 -5.08 16.30 0.21
N ILE A 60 -5.24 16.74 1.46
CA ILE A 60 -5.34 15.88 2.65
C ILE A 60 -6.40 14.78 2.47
N TRP A 61 -7.48 15.09 1.76
CA TRP A 61 -8.57 14.15 1.50
C TRP A 61 -8.59 13.62 0.07
N THR A 62 -8.32 14.50 -0.92
CA THR A 62 -8.44 14.09 -2.33
C THR A 62 -7.38 13.08 -2.74
N VAL A 63 -6.17 13.18 -2.22
CA VAL A 63 -5.08 12.24 -2.54
C VAL A 63 -5.37 10.84 -1.98
N PRO A 64 -5.66 10.66 -0.66
CA PRO A 64 -6.07 9.36 -0.13
C PRO A 64 -7.32 8.78 -0.78
N LEU A 65 -8.35 9.61 -1.02
CA LEU A 65 -9.58 9.16 -1.68
C LEU A 65 -9.33 8.67 -3.11
N THR A 66 -8.45 9.36 -3.87
CA THR A 66 -8.07 8.91 -5.21
C THR A 66 -7.42 7.53 -5.15
N PHE A 67 -6.47 7.34 -4.21
CA PHE A 67 -5.83 6.04 -4.03
C PHE A 67 -6.87 4.94 -3.77
N VAL A 68 -7.71 5.10 -2.74
CA VAL A 68 -8.73 4.10 -2.36
C VAL A 68 -9.73 3.83 -3.49
N SER A 69 -10.20 4.88 -4.19
CA SER A 69 -11.17 4.71 -5.27
C SER A 69 -10.60 3.93 -6.45
N ILE A 70 -9.39 4.23 -6.86
CA ILE A 70 -8.74 3.52 -7.97
C ILE A 70 -8.29 2.11 -7.53
N MET A 71 -7.89 1.94 -6.27
CA MET A 71 -7.59 0.65 -5.67
C MET A 71 -8.82 -0.29 -5.72
N LEU A 72 -10.02 0.23 -5.44
CA LEU A 72 -11.26 -0.53 -5.58
C LEU A 72 -11.50 -0.99 -7.02
N ILE A 73 -11.26 -0.11 -7.98
CA ILE A 73 -11.40 -0.46 -9.41
C ILE A 73 -10.39 -1.57 -9.76
N GLY A 74 -9.13 -1.40 -9.39
CA GLY A 74 -8.10 -2.40 -9.62
C GLY A 74 -8.44 -3.74 -8.96
N GLY A 75 -8.89 -3.72 -7.70
CA GLY A 75 -9.29 -4.90 -6.95
C GLY A 75 -10.47 -5.63 -7.57
N SER A 76 -11.49 -4.89 -8.02
CA SER A 76 -12.64 -5.48 -8.72
C SER A 76 -12.23 -6.15 -10.03
N ILE A 77 -11.31 -5.55 -10.77
CA ILE A 77 -10.74 -6.15 -11.99
C ILE A 77 -9.94 -7.40 -11.62
N GLY A 78 -9.07 -7.34 -10.60
CA GLY A 78 -8.29 -8.48 -10.15
C GLY A 78 -9.16 -9.68 -9.75
N ILE A 79 -10.18 -9.45 -8.91
CA ILE A 79 -11.15 -10.48 -8.51
C ILE A 79 -11.89 -11.07 -9.73
N TYR A 80 -12.34 -10.21 -10.63
CA TYR A 80 -13.04 -10.68 -11.84
C TYR A 80 -12.15 -11.58 -12.70
N LEU A 81 -10.89 -11.20 -12.85
CA LEU A 81 -9.93 -11.94 -13.64
C LEU A 81 -9.61 -13.30 -12.99
N GLU A 82 -9.42 -13.32 -11.67
CA GLU A 82 -9.18 -14.57 -10.90
C GLU A 82 -10.37 -15.53 -11.01
N LEU A 83 -11.61 -15.03 -10.83
CA LEU A 83 -12.81 -15.86 -10.88
C LEU A 83 -13.20 -16.33 -12.29
N SER A 84 -12.74 -15.65 -13.33
CA SER A 84 -13.20 -15.93 -14.70
C SER A 84 -12.36 -17.00 -15.41
N ASP A 85 -11.30 -17.54 -14.81
CA ASP A 85 -10.32 -18.41 -15.50
C ASP A 85 -9.86 -17.86 -16.85
N SER A 86 -10.13 -16.57 -17.10
CA SER A 86 -10.01 -15.96 -18.43
C SER A 86 -8.59 -15.54 -18.75
N ILE A 87 -7.69 -15.59 -17.75
CA ILE A 87 -6.32 -15.15 -17.96
C ILE A 87 -5.42 -16.36 -18.13
N ASN A 88 -4.72 -16.33 -19.26
CA ASN A 88 -3.58 -17.19 -19.45
C ASN A 88 -2.54 -16.90 -18.33
N PRO A 89 -2.14 -17.91 -17.51
CA PRO A 89 -1.16 -17.73 -16.44
C PRO A 89 0.15 -17.05 -16.91
N TYR A 90 0.51 -17.23 -18.17
CA TYR A 90 1.68 -16.58 -18.77
C TYR A 90 1.51 -15.06 -18.90
N ILE A 91 0.29 -14.54 -19.16
CA ILE A 91 0.03 -13.09 -19.23
C ILE A 91 0.16 -12.49 -17.84
N MET A 92 -0.33 -13.16 -16.81
CA MET A 92 -0.21 -12.73 -15.41
C MET A 92 1.25 -12.68 -14.94
N ALA A 93 2.06 -13.67 -15.31
CA ALA A 93 3.48 -13.70 -14.97
C ALA A 93 4.28 -12.51 -15.53
N TYR A 94 3.79 -11.88 -16.61
CA TYR A 94 4.41 -10.70 -17.23
C TYR A 94 3.81 -9.36 -16.73
N PHE A 95 2.73 -9.38 -15.95
CA PHE A 95 2.14 -8.14 -15.44
C PHE A 95 2.91 -7.69 -14.18
N PRO A 96 3.57 -6.53 -14.21
CA PRO A 96 4.52 -6.12 -13.17
C PRO A 96 3.80 -5.57 -11.91
N LEU A 97 2.94 -6.37 -11.27
CA LEU A 97 2.17 -5.94 -10.09
C LEU A 97 3.08 -5.67 -8.90
N GLU A 98 3.90 -6.65 -8.49
CA GLU A 98 4.85 -6.47 -7.39
C GLU A 98 5.86 -5.35 -7.66
N PRO A 99 6.54 -5.28 -8.82
CA PRO A 99 7.37 -4.12 -9.14
C PRO A 99 6.63 -2.79 -9.07
N GLY A 100 5.35 -2.74 -9.46
CA GLY A 100 4.50 -1.56 -9.36
C GLY A 100 4.25 -1.13 -7.91
N ILE A 101 3.99 -2.09 -7.02
CA ILE A 101 3.83 -1.86 -5.59
C ILE A 101 5.14 -1.34 -4.99
N ILE A 102 6.27 -2.00 -5.25
CA ILE A 102 7.58 -1.60 -4.75
C ILE A 102 7.98 -0.22 -5.27
N LEU A 103 7.70 0.08 -6.54
CA LEU A 103 7.94 1.39 -7.13
C LEU A 103 7.14 2.48 -6.42
N SER A 104 5.92 2.18 -5.95
CA SER A 104 5.14 3.12 -5.14
C SER A 104 5.85 3.49 -3.84
N VAL A 105 6.46 2.52 -3.14
CA VAL A 105 7.24 2.76 -1.91
C VAL A 105 8.42 3.70 -2.20
N ILE A 106 9.14 3.45 -3.30
CA ILE A 106 10.28 4.30 -3.70
C ILE A 106 9.81 5.73 -3.99
N ILE A 107 8.82 5.89 -4.86
CA ILE A 107 8.39 7.22 -5.32
C ILE A 107 7.70 8.00 -4.20
N LEU A 108 6.86 7.35 -3.40
CA LEU A 108 6.21 8.00 -2.26
C LEU A 108 7.22 8.33 -1.16
N GLY A 109 8.19 7.45 -0.89
CA GLY A 109 9.29 7.74 0.03
C GLY A 109 10.11 8.96 -0.42
N LEU A 110 10.46 9.04 -1.71
CA LEU A 110 11.13 10.21 -2.29
C LEU A 110 10.27 11.47 -2.20
N ALA A 111 8.95 11.37 -2.43
CA ALA A 111 8.03 12.48 -2.28
C ALA A 111 8.03 13.02 -0.85
N VAL A 112 7.98 12.14 0.16
CA VAL A 112 8.12 12.50 1.58
C VAL A 112 9.47 13.16 1.85
N ALA A 113 10.57 12.62 1.31
CA ALA A 113 11.93 13.14 1.50
C ALA A 113 12.11 14.54 0.91
N VAL A 114 11.54 14.82 -0.26
CA VAL A 114 11.61 16.13 -0.91
C VAL A 114 10.89 17.18 -0.05
N GLY A 115 9.77 16.83 0.59
CA GLY A 115 9.05 17.70 1.51
C GLY A 115 8.61 19.02 0.89
N LYS A 116 8.45 19.09 -0.41
CA LYS A 116 7.97 20.27 -1.14
C LYS A 116 6.49 20.08 -1.47
N LYS A 117 5.79 21.22 -1.62
CA LYS A 117 4.43 21.21 -2.14
C LYS A 117 4.42 20.70 -3.58
N LEU A 118 4.11 19.44 -3.74
CA LEU A 118 3.93 18.83 -5.04
C LEU A 118 2.62 19.29 -5.67
N SER A 119 2.53 19.21 -6.99
CA SER A 119 1.26 19.46 -7.68
C SER A 119 0.22 18.41 -7.29
N VAL A 120 -0.93 18.86 -6.77
CA VAL A 120 -2.04 17.97 -6.38
C VAL A 120 -2.45 17.05 -7.54
N ARG A 121 -2.53 17.59 -8.77
CA ARG A 121 -2.93 16.82 -9.96
C ARG A 121 -1.93 15.70 -10.27
N ILE A 122 -0.63 16.02 -10.27
CA ILE A 122 0.43 15.01 -10.52
C ILE A 122 0.40 13.94 -9.43
N THR A 123 0.28 14.36 -8.16
CA THR A 123 0.20 13.42 -7.04
C THR A 123 -1.02 12.50 -7.17
N MET A 124 -2.19 13.03 -7.52
CA MET A 124 -3.39 12.21 -7.73
C MET A 124 -3.22 11.20 -8.86
N VAL A 125 -2.58 11.58 -9.96
CA VAL A 125 -2.28 10.63 -11.05
C VAL A 125 -1.34 9.53 -10.56
N CYS A 126 -0.25 9.88 -9.89
CA CYS A 126 0.70 8.90 -9.35
C CYS A 126 0.05 7.95 -8.35
N VAL A 127 -0.66 8.48 -7.34
CA VAL A 127 -1.32 7.64 -6.33
C VAL A 127 -2.48 6.83 -6.92
N GLY A 128 -3.13 7.32 -7.98
CA GLY A 128 -4.12 6.54 -8.73
C GLY A 128 -3.49 5.32 -9.41
N ILE A 129 -2.37 5.51 -10.10
CA ILE A 129 -1.62 4.40 -10.72
C ILE A 129 -1.20 3.39 -9.65
N PHE A 130 -0.65 3.85 -8.53
CA PHE A 130 -0.24 2.97 -7.43
C PHE A 130 -1.42 2.27 -6.77
N GLY A 131 -2.54 3.00 -6.55
CA GLY A 131 -3.77 2.41 -6.06
C GLY A 131 -4.28 1.28 -6.96
N PHE A 132 -4.21 1.46 -8.28
CA PHE A 132 -4.57 0.41 -9.23
C PHE A 132 -3.70 -0.85 -9.05
N PHE A 133 -2.38 -0.71 -8.98
CA PHE A 133 -1.48 -1.86 -8.77
C PHE A 133 -1.77 -2.58 -7.45
N HIS A 134 -1.93 -1.84 -6.36
CA HIS A 134 -2.28 -2.43 -5.06
C HIS A 134 -3.62 -3.17 -5.12
N GLY A 135 -4.64 -2.55 -5.69
CA GLY A 135 -5.95 -3.19 -5.82
C GLY A 135 -5.91 -4.43 -6.69
N ALA A 136 -5.31 -4.35 -7.88
CA ALA A 136 -5.25 -5.45 -8.83
C ALA A 136 -4.49 -6.66 -8.25
N ALA A 137 -3.34 -6.42 -7.61
CA ALA A 137 -2.57 -7.48 -6.96
C ALA A 137 -3.42 -8.22 -5.92
N HIS A 138 -4.04 -7.48 -5.01
CA HIS A 138 -4.83 -8.11 -3.94
C HIS A 138 -6.14 -8.72 -4.41
N GLY A 139 -6.72 -8.19 -5.50
CA GLY A 139 -7.88 -8.83 -6.12
C GLY A 139 -7.53 -10.19 -6.71
N LEU A 140 -6.33 -10.35 -7.26
CA LEU A 140 -5.81 -11.60 -7.82
C LEU A 140 -5.32 -12.59 -6.75
N GLU A 141 -4.79 -12.08 -5.64
CA GLU A 141 -4.25 -12.88 -4.55
C GLU A 141 -5.29 -13.20 -3.46
N MET A 142 -6.54 -12.77 -3.65
CA MET A 142 -7.59 -13.01 -2.68
C MET A 142 -7.84 -14.52 -2.53
N PRO A 143 -7.83 -15.07 -1.31
CA PRO A 143 -8.12 -16.47 -1.11
C PRO A 143 -9.53 -16.84 -1.61
N LEU A 144 -9.65 -17.86 -2.44
CA LEU A 144 -10.94 -18.29 -3.03
C LEU A 144 -11.99 -18.70 -1.98
N ALA A 145 -11.54 -19.05 -0.77
CA ALA A 145 -12.41 -19.47 0.33
C ALA A 145 -13.08 -18.30 1.08
N VAL A 146 -12.70 -17.04 0.83
CA VAL A 146 -13.22 -15.88 1.56
C VAL A 146 -14.32 -15.16 0.79
N ASN A 147 -15.18 -14.43 1.52
CA ASN A 147 -16.17 -13.57 0.91
C ASN A 147 -15.49 -12.31 0.32
N PRO A 148 -15.53 -12.09 -1.01
CA PRO A 148 -14.84 -10.98 -1.65
C PRO A 148 -15.25 -9.60 -1.13
N SER A 149 -16.54 -9.43 -0.81
CA SER A 149 -17.06 -8.15 -0.30
C SER A 149 -16.55 -7.85 1.11
N LEU A 150 -16.44 -8.86 1.97
CA LEU A 150 -15.89 -8.70 3.32
C LEU A 150 -14.39 -8.46 3.28
N PHE A 151 -13.67 -9.15 2.41
CA PHE A 151 -12.26 -8.91 2.18
C PHE A 151 -12.00 -7.47 1.71
N ALA A 152 -12.73 -7.01 0.67
CA ALA A 152 -12.63 -5.66 0.16
C ALA A 152 -12.96 -4.61 1.25
N LEU A 153 -13.99 -4.84 2.06
CA LEU A 153 -14.37 -3.94 3.16
C LEU A 153 -13.26 -3.84 4.21
N GLY A 154 -12.68 -4.97 4.63
CA GLY A 154 -11.55 -5.00 5.54
C GLY A 154 -10.33 -4.26 4.99
N PHE A 155 -10.01 -4.53 3.74
CA PHE A 155 -8.88 -3.92 3.04
C PHE A 155 -9.02 -2.40 2.91
N ILE A 156 -10.21 -1.90 2.54
CA ILE A 156 -10.51 -0.45 2.48
C ILE A 156 -10.37 0.18 3.87
N THR A 157 -10.92 -0.48 4.89
CA THR A 157 -10.92 0.03 6.25
C THR A 157 -9.49 0.21 6.76
N SER A 158 -8.62 -0.80 6.61
CA SER A 158 -7.23 -0.70 7.05
C SER A 158 -6.42 0.28 6.20
N THR A 159 -6.61 0.32 4.89
CA THR A 159 -5.96 1.30 4.01
C THR A 159 -6.33 2.73 4.41
N ALA A 160 -7.62 3.00 4.65
CA ALA A 160 -8.07 4.32 5.11
C ALA A 160 -7.46 4.67 6.48
N ALA A 161 -7.40 3.72 7.41
CA ALA A 161 -6.77 3.91 8.71
C ALA A 161 -5.28 4.24 8.59
N LEU A 162 -4.55 3.54 7.72
CA LEU A 162 -3.13 3.80 7.47
C LEU A 162 -2.91 5.17 6.79
N HIS A 163 -3.79 5.60 5.89
CA HIS A 163 -3.75 6.94 5.32
C HIS A 163 -3.97 8.00 6.40
N ILE A 164 -4.97 7.82 7.28
CA ILE A 164 -5.22 8.75 8.39
C ILE A 164 -4.02 8.78 9.34
N PHE A 165 -3.43 7.64 9.65
CA PHE A 165 -2.21 7.56 10.45
C PHE A 165 -1.06 8.34 9.80
N GLY A 166 -0.87 8.20 8.49
CA GLY A 166 0.09 8.99 7.73
C GLY A 166 -0.21 10.50 7.75
N VAL A 167 -1.48 10.90 7.64
CA VAL A 167 -1.90 12.31 7.78
C VAL A 167 -1.53 12.85 9.16
N ILE A 168 -1.76 12.09 10.22
CA ILE A 168 -1.40 12.48 11.59
C ILE A 168 0.12 12.67 11.72
N ILE A 169 0.91 11.69 11.24
CA ILE A 169 2.37 11.79 11.23
C ILE A 169 2.83 13.02 10.45
N GLY A 170 2.29 13.24 9.25
CA GLY A 170 2.61 14.40 8.43
C GLY A 170 2.26 15.71 9.11
N TYR A 171 1.09 15.81 9.73
CA TYR A 171 0.65 17.00 10.44
C TYR A 171 1.61 17.38 11.59
N PHE A 172 1.97 16.43 12.45
CA PHE A 172 2.92 16.70 13.53
C PHE A 172 4.36 16.86 13.01
N GLY A 173 4.70 16.16 11.93
CA GLY A 173 5.99 16.27 11.28
C GLY A 173 6.29 17.64 10.67
N GLU A 174 5.28 18.39 10.24
CA GLU A 174 5.45 19.71 9.64
C GLU A 174 5.41 20.87 10.66
N GLN A 175 5.20 20.60 11.95
CA GLN A 175 5.05 21.66 12.98
C GLN A 175 6.37 22.35 13.36
N SER A 176 7.52 21.73 13.18
CA SER A 176 8.82 22.33 13.53
C SER A 176 9.88 21.97 12.49
N THR A 177 10.97 22.76 12.46
CA THR A 177 12.12 22.50 11.58
C THR A 177 12.76 21.13 11.86
N ILE A 178 12.81 20.73 13.13
CA ILE A 178 13.42 19.45 13.55
C ILE A 178 12.53 18.29 13.09
N SER A 179 11.23 18.34 13.40
CA SER A 179 10.30 17.28 13.01
C SER A 179 10.19 17.16 11.49
N SER A 180 10.22 18.28 10.76
CA SER A 180 10.20 18.26 9.28
C SER A 180 11.48 17.63 8.70
N ARG A 181 12.64 17.85 9.31
CA ARG A 181 13.87 17.15 8.90
C ARG A 181 13.79 15.64 9.19
N LEU A 182 13.29 15.24 10.34
CA LEU A 182 13.09 13.81 10.68
C LEU A 182 12.13 13.15 9.70
N LEU A 183 11.04 13.82 9.36
CA LEU A 183 10.08 13.33 8.38
C LEU A 183 10.72 13.11 7.00
N ARG A 184 11.57 14.04 6.54
CA ARG A 184 12.31 13.88 5.28
C ARG A 184 13.32 12.74 5.33
N ILE A 185 14.01 12.56 6.45
CA ILE A 185 14.93 11.43 6.65
C ILE A 185 14.15 10.11 6.60
N SER A 186 12.96 10.04 7.22
CA SER A 186 12.12 8.84 7.12
C SER A 186 11.71 8.55 5.68
N GLY A 187 11.45 9.58 4.86
CA GLY A 187 11.20 9.43 3.44
C GLY A 187 12.37 8.80 2.67
N VAL A 188 13.60 9.23 2.98
CA VAL A 188 14.82 8.60 2.40
C VAL A 188 14.92 7.14 2.82
N VAL A 189 14.66 6.82 4.09
CA VAL A 189 14.69 5.44 4.59
C VAL A 189 13.64 4.59 3.88
N ILE A 190 12.41 5.09 3.75
CA ILE A 190 11.32 4.40 3.03
C ILE A 190 11.73 4.12 1.57
N ALA A 191 12.25 5.12 0.87
CA ALA A 191 12.70 4.94 -0.51
C ALA A 191 13.85 3.91 -0.61
N SER A 192 14.79 3.93 0.33
CA SER A 192 15.90 2.96 0.37
C SER A 192 15.42 1.54 0.60
N ILE A 193 14.40 1.35 1.45
CA ILE A 193 13.74 0.05 1.66
C ILE A 193 13.11 -0.43 0.36
N GLY A 194 12.39 0.44 -0.37
CA GLY A 194 11.82 0.11 -1.66
C GLY A 194 12.88 -0.28 -2.70
N VAL A 195 14.01 0.46 -2.77
CA VAL A 195 15.13 0.10 -3.67
C VAL A 195 15.72 -1.26 -3.29
N TYR A 196 15.88 -1.53 -1.99
CA TYR A 196 16.36 -2.84 -1.53
C TYR A 196 15.39 -3.97 -1.90
N ALA A 197 14.07 -3.75 -1.73
CA ALA A 197 13.06 -4.73 -2.11
C ALA A 197 13.08 -4.99 -3.63
N LEU A 198 13.19 -3.93 -4.45
CA LEU A 198 13.27 -4.05 -5.92
C LEU A 198 14.48 -4.85 -6.37
N ALA A 199 15.61 -4.76 -5.67
CA ALA A 199 16.81 -5.52 -5.98
C ALA A 199 16.72 -7.02 -5.59
N LYS A 200 15.63 -7.45 -4.94
CA LYS A 200 15.41 -8.83 -4.47
C LYS A 200 14.45 -9.65 -5.34
N ILE A 201 13.66 -8.98 -6.17
CA ILE A 201 12.78 -9.61 -7.17
C ILE A 201 13.49 -9.69 -8.51
#